data_c7b1535d871ad4737d560a4ff69ec09e
#
_entry.id   c7b1535d871ad4737d560a4ff69ec09e
#
_cell.length_a   1.000
_cell.length_b   1.000
_cell.length_c   1.000
_cell.angle_alpha   90.00
_cell.angle_beta   90.00
_cell.angle_gamma   90.00
#
_symmetry.space_group_name_H-M   'P 1'
#
loop_
_entity.id
_entity.type
_entity.pdbx_description
1 polymer ?
#
loop_
_entity_poly.entity_id
_entity_poly.type
_entity_poly.pdbx_seq_one_letter_code
_entity_poly.pdbx_strand_id
1 'polypeptide(L)'
;MDASTTNVQAPTVKLLIGGKMVESKTTQWRDVVNPATQQVLARVPFATADEINAAVASAKEAFKTWKKTPIGTRARIFLKLQQLIRENMGELAALL
;
A
#
# COMPACT_ATOMS: atom_id res chain seq x y z
N MET A 1 -29.11 -14.37 1.69
CA MET A 1 -27.79 -14.15 1.11
C MET A 1 -27.15 -15.48 0.83
N ASP A 2 -26.70 -15.63 -0.35
CA ASP A 2 -26.08 -16.84 -0.78
C ASP A 2 -24.71 -17.06 -0.12
N ALA A 3 -24.38 -18.30 0.18
CA ALA A 3 -23.07 -18.67 0.69
C ALA A 3 -21.94 -18.30 -0.28
N SER A 4 -22.21 -18.18 -1.57
CA SER A 4 -21.22 -17.77 -2.54
C SER A 4 -20.66 -16.40 -2.26
N THR A 5 -21.46 -15.49 -1.68
CA THR A 5 -20.98 -14.15 -1.32
C THR A 5 -20.01 -14.19 -0.14
N THR A 6 -20.18 -15.16 0.75
CA THR A 6 -19.26 -15.34 1.87
C THR A 6 -18.00 -16.08 1.46
N ASN A 7 -18.06 -16.83 0.35
CA ASN A 7 -16.89 -17.52 -0.18
C ASN A 7 -15.99 -16.61 -0.99
N VAL A 8 -16.52 -15.49 -1.47
CA VAL A 8 -15.72 -14.51 -2.19
C VAL A 8 -14.94 -13.71 -1.15
N GLN A 9 -13.70 -14.08 -0.99
CA GLN A 9 -12.80 -13.42 -0.07
C GLN A 9 -12.38 -12.08 -0.64
N ALA A 10 -12.59 -11.02 0.12
CA ALA A 10 -12.00 -9.72 -0.23
C ALA A 10 -10.47 -9.84 -0.16
N PRO A 11 -9.76 -9.21 -1.12
CA PRO A 11 -8.31 -9.28 -1.11
C PRO A 11 -7.76 -8.63 0.15
N THR A 12 -6.70 -9.21 0.67
CA THR A 12 -5.96 -8.63 1.80
C THR A 12 -4.89 -7.69 1.26
N VAL A 13 -4.77 -6.54 1.89
CA VAL A 13 -3.75 -5.56 1.52
C VAL A 13 -2.43 -5.95 2.19
N LYS A 14 -1.38 -5.96 1.38
CA LYS A 14 -0.04 -6.25 1.87
C LYS A 14 0.65 -4.98 2.33
N LEU A 15 1.65 -5.13 3.17
CA LEU A 15 2.53 -4.05 3.57
C LEU A 15 3.62 -3.86 2.53
N LEU A 16 4.00 -2.62 2.28
CA LEU A 16 5.15 -2.32 1.41
C LEU A 16 6.33 -1.95 2.30
N ILE A 17 7.29 -2.84 2.39
CA ILE A 17 8.48 -2.64 3.22
C ILE A 17 9.72 -2.99 2.41
N GLY A 18 10.68 -2.07 2.35
CA GLY A 18 11.91 -2.29 1.63
C GLY A 18 11.73 -2.56 0.14
N GLY A 19 10.71 -1.96 -0.47
CA GLY A 19 10.39 -2.15 -1.87
C GLY A 19 9.69 -3.47 -2.19
N LYS A 20 9.31 -4.23 -1.17
CA LYS A 20 8.67 -5.54 -1.35
C LYS A 20 7.28 -5.55 -0.72
N MET A 21 6.36 -6.25 -1.37
CA MET A 21 5.02 -6.48 -0.81
C MET A 21 5.10 -7.64 0.17
N VAL A 22 4.77 -7.37 1.43
CA VAL A 22 4.90 -8.33 2.53
C VAL A 22 3.54 -8.58 3.16
N GLU A 23 3.17 -9.83 3.32
CA GLU A 23 1.94 -10.18 4.02
C GLU A 23 2.11 -9.97 5.51
N SER A 24 1.14 -9.29 6.13
CA SER A 24 1.14 -9.12 7.58
C SER A 24 0.75 -10.41 8.28
N LYS A 25 1.40 -10.68 9.40
CA LYS A 25 1.09 -11.81 10.28
C LYS A 25 0.13 -11.42 11.41
N THR A 26 -0.49 -10.25 11.29
CA THR A 26 -1.42 -9.77 12.30
C THR A 26 -2.66 -10.65 12.39
N THR A 27 -3.27 -10.66 13.54
CA THR A 27 -4.59 -11.27 13.75
C THR A 27 -5.72 -10.25 13.70
N GLN A 28 -5.38 -8.96 13.59
CA GLN A 28 -6.35 -7.88 13.58
C GLN A 28 -6.40 -7.21 12.21
N TRP A 29 -7.57 -7.23 11.61
CA TRP A 29 -7.81 -6.70 10.27
C TRP A 29 -9.00 -5.77 10.30
N ARG A 30 -9.02 -4.82 9.38
CA ARG A 30 -10.16 -3.93 9.20
C ARG A 30 -10.68 -4.05 7.78
N ASP A 31 -12.00 -4.16 7.66
CA ASP A 31 -12.65 -4.19 6.37
C ASP A 31 -12.76 -2.77 5.79
N VAL A 32 -12.44 -2.66 4.50
CA VAL A 32 -12.69 -1.45 3.73
C VAL A 32 -13.97 -1.69 2.95
N VAL A 33 -14.98 -0.89 3.20
CA VAL A 33 -16.34 -1.11 2.72
C VAL A 33 -16.70 -0.05 1.69
N ASN A 34 -17.37 -0.47 0.62
CA ASN A 34 -17.97 0.45 -0.33
C ASN A 34 -19.16 1.12 0.36
N PRO A 35 -19.15 2.43 0.59
CA PRO A 35 -20.23 3.09 1.36
C PRO A 35 -21.57 3.05 0.65
N ALA A 36 -21.60 2.91 -0.67
CA ALA A 36 -22.84 2.86 -1.43
C ALA A 36 -23.52 1.50 -1.36
N THR A 37 -22.74 0.41 -1.36
CA THR A 37 -23.28 -0.96 -1.43
C THR A 37 -23.05 -1.78 -0.17
N GLN A 38 -22.20 -1.29 0.74
CA GLN A 38 -21.77 -2.00 1.95
C GLN A 38 -20.96 -3.27 1.64
N GLN A 39 -20.53 -3.42 0.41
CA GLN A 39 -19.68 -4.54 0.01
C GLN A 39 -18.26 -4.34 0.55
N VAL A 40 -17.68 -5.42 1.09
CA VAL A 40 -16.28 -5.39 1.54
C VAL A 40 -15.37 -5.45 0.32
N LEU A 41 -14.57 -4.41 0.12
CA LEU A 41 -13.68 -4.28 -1.02
C LEU A 41 -12.30 -4.87 -0.75
N ALA A 42 -11.81 -4.73 0.47
CA ALA A 42 -10.49 -5.19 0.85
C ALA A 42 -10.40 -5.30 2.36
N ARG A 43 -9.39 -6.00 2.84
CA ARG A 43 -9.08 -6.09 4.26
C ARG A 43 -7.68 -5.52 4.49
N VAL A 44 -7.59 -4.59 5.44
CA VAL A 44 -6.34 -3.90 5.76
C VAL A 44 -5.82 -4.42 7.11
N PRO A 45 -4.54 -4.79 7.20
CA PRO A 45 -3.98 -5.28 8.45
C PRO A 45 -3.69 -4.15 9.42
N PHE A 46 -3.90 -4.40 10.71
CA PHE A 46 -3.28 -3.61 11.75
C PHE A 46 -1.89 -4.20 11.98
N ALA A 47 -0.87 -3.56 11.40
CA ALA A 47 0.48 -4.07 11.43
C ALA A 47 0.94 -4.36 12.86
N THR A 48 1.70 -5.45 13.02
CA THR A 48 2.27 -5.79 14.32
C THR A 48 3.43 -4.85 14.67
N ALA A 49 3.79 -4.80 15.95
CA ALA A 49 4.92 -3.99 16.38
C ALA A 49 6.21 -4.38 15.67
N ASP A 50 6.44 -5.67 15.46
CA ASP A 50 7.62 -6.15 14.73
C ASP A 50 7.63 -5.68 13.29
N GLU A 51 6.48 -5.68 12.63
CA GLU A 51 6.34 -5.19 11.25
C GLU A 51 6.62 -3.70 11.15
N ILE A 52 6.10 -2.93 12.10
CA ILE A 52 6.36 -1.49 12.16
C ILE A 52 7.85 -1.22 12.38
N ASN A 53 8.46 -1.94 13.31
CA ASN A 53 9.88 -1.79 13.59
C ASN A 53 10.74 -2.16 12.38
N ALA A 54 10.36 -3.21 11.66
CA ALA A 54 11.05 -3.60 10.44
C ALA A 54 10.93 -2.54 9.35
N ALA A 55 9.75 -1.93 9.21
CA ALA A 55 9.54 -0.85 8.25
C ALA A 55 10.40 0.38 8.58
N VAL A 56 10.45 0.77 9.85
CA VAL A 56 11.28 1.89 10.31
C VAL A 56 12.76 1.60 10.09
N ALA A 57 13.21 0.38 10.40
CA ALA A 57 14.62 -0.01 10.18
C ALA A 57 14.99 0.05 8.70
N SER A 58 14.11 -0.42 7.82
CA SER A 58 14.31 -0.35 6.38
C SER A 58 14.41 1.10 5.89
N ALA A 59 13.51 1.96 6.35
CA ALA A 59 13.53 3.38 6.00
C ALA A 59 14.78 4.08 6.50
N LYS A 60 15.21 3.76 7.72
CA LYS A 60 16.41 4.33 8.31
C LYS A 60 17.67 3.94 7.52
N GLU A 61 17.73 2.69 7.08
CA GLU A 61 18.84 2.22 6.25
C GLU A 61 18.84 2.92 4.89
N ALA A 62 17.69 3.06 4.26
CA ALA A 62 17.56 3.75 2.99
C ALA A 62 17.96 5.23 3.10
N PHE A 63 17.66 5.86 4.23
CA PHE A 63 17.98 7.26 4.45
C PHE A 63 19.48 7.55 4.42
N LYS A 64 20.32 6.59 4.76
CA LYS A 64 21.77 6.77 4.76
C LYS A 64 22.30 7.20 3.40
N THR A 65 21.73 6.67 2.32
CA THR A 65 22.10 7.04 0.96
C THR A 65 21.19 8.11 0.38
N TRP A 66 19.89 8.03 0.67
CA TRP A 66 18.93 8.97 0.13
C TRP A 66 19.20 10.42 0.55
N LYS A 67 19.58 10.64 1.80
CA LYS A 67 19.88 11.99 2.28
C LYS A 67 21.03 12.67 1.52
N LYS A 68 21.91 11.86 0.92
CA LYS A 68 23.04 12.35 0.13
C LYS A 68 22.72 12.43 -1.37
N THR A 69 21.55 12.02 -1.78
CA THR A 69 21.14 12.04 -3.18
C THR A 69 20.99 13.49 -3.65
N PRO A 70 21.65 13.89 -4.77
CA PRO A 70 21.53 15.25 -5.26
C PRO A 70 20.09 15.66 -5.56
N ILE A 71 19.79 16.93 -5.35
CA ILE A 71 18.42 17.44 -5.52
C ILE A 71 17.93 17.24 -6.95
N GLY A 72 18.80 17.35 -7.96
CA GLY A 72 18.42 17.10 -9.35
C GLY A 72 17.96 15.67 -9.60
N THR A 73 18.64 14.71 -8.99
CA THR A 73 18.27 13.30 -9.10
C THR A 73 16.92 13.05 -8.44
N ARG A 74 16.69 13.62 -7.25
CA ARG A 74 15.40 13.49 -6.55
C ARG A 74 14.29 14.14 -7.35
N ALA A 75 14.53 15.30 -7.94
CA ALA A 75 13.55 15.99 -8.78
C ALA A 75 13.14 15.14 -9.98
N ARG A 76 14.10 14.46 -10.62
CA ARG A 76 13.79 13.59 -11.76
C ARG A 76 12.91 12.42 -11.40
N ILE A 77 13.08 11.86 -10.20
CA ILE A 77 12.23 10.78 -9.69
C ILE A 77 10.78 11.28 -9.59
N PHE A 78 10.57 12.47 -9.03
CA PHE A 78 9.22 13.04 -8.91
C PHE A 78 8.63 13.45 -10.25
N LEU A 79 9.45 13.89 -11.20
CA LEU A 79 8.98 14.16 -12.56
C LEU A 79 8.51 12.86 -13.25
N LYS A 80 9.21 11.76 -13.02
CA LYS A 80 8.80 10.45 -13.53
C LYS A 80 7.49 10.01 -12.87
N LEU A 81 7.34 10.23 -11.58
CA LEU A 81 6.09 9.96 -10.88
C LEU A 81 4.93 10.75 -11.50
N GLN A 82 5.13 12.04 -11.78
CA GLN A 82 4.13 12.88 -12.43
C GLN A 82 3.70 12.30 -13.78
N GLN A 83 4.67 11.88 -14.58
CA GLN A 83 4.39 11.27 -15.88
C GLN A 83 3.55 10.00 -15.73
N LEU A 84 3.94 9.12 -14.81
CA LEU A 84 3.24 7.86 -14.57
C LEU A 84 1.80 8.10 -14.09
N ILE A 85 1.59 9.09 -13.24
CA ILE A 85 0.24 9.45 -12.78
C ILE A 85 -0.61 9.92 -13.96
N ARG A 86 -0.06 10.77 -14.84
CA ARG A 86 -0.78 11.23 -16.02
C ARG A 86 -1.16 10.09 -16.96
N GLU A 87 -0.24 9.16 -17.18
CA GLU A 87 -0.46 8.00 -18.04
C GLU A 87 -1.51 7.05 -17.48
N ASN A 88 -1.68 7.01 -16.17
CA ASN A 88 -2.58 6.10 -15.48
C ASN A 88 -3.74 6.81 -14.78
N MET A 89 -4.02 8.05 -15.17
CA MET A 89 -5.02 8.88 -14.48
C MET A 89 -6.41 8.25 -14.46
N GLY A 90 -6.84 7.67 -15.57
CA GLY A 90 -8.15 7.03 -15.65
C GLY A 90 -8.29 5.87 -14.68
N GLU A 91 -7.28 5.01 -14.61
CA GLU A 91 -7.27 3.89 -13.70
C GLU A 91 -7.24 4.34 -12.24
N LEU A 92 -6.39 5.33 -11.94
CA LEU A 92 -6.30 5.85 -10.58
C LEU A 92 -7.59 6.51 -10.13
N ALA A 93 -8.25 7.25 -11.02
CA ALA A 93 -9.54 7.87 -10.72
C ALA A 93 -10.61 6.82 -10.46
N ALA A 94 -10.61 5.72 -11.20
CA ALA A 94 -11.58 4.66 -11.02
C ALA A 94 -11.43 3.92 -9.69
N LEU A 95 -10.23 3.96 -9.09
CA LEU A 95 -9.97 3.33 -7.80
C LEU A 95 -10.48 4.17 -6.61
N LEU A 96 -10.85 5.40 -6.84
CA LEU A 96 -11.37 6.27 -5.77
C LEU A 96 -12.88 6.00 -5.48
#